data_f0b00652a8b1d135cb9c65b6f0001e5a
#
_entry.id   f0b00652a8b1d135cb9c65b6f0001e5a
#
_cell.length_a   1.000
_cell.length_b   1.000
_cell.length_c   1.000
_cell.angle_alpha   90.00
_cell.angle_beta   90.00
_cell.angle_gamma   90.00
#
_symmetry.space_group_name_H-M   'P 1'
#
loop_
_entity.id
_entity.type
_entity.pdbx_description
1 polymer ?
#
loop_
_entity_poly.entity_id
_entity_poly.type
_entity_poly.pdbx_seq_one_letter_code
_entity_poly.pdbx_strand_id
1 'polypeptide(L)'
;VWQEDVDALRQICSQNSVPCYVERSRSGSGAHVWLFFDAPIPAELARRFGSALLTKGAESVNLKDFKTYDRMLPAQEHLPEGGLGNLIALPLQGQALRQGNSAFVDESRNAYPDQWEYLKSVQRISKEFIERKTALWSADGELGTLSKIEDTEKPWKNSSQAFHSEDAGQPLSITLANG
;
A
#
# COMPACT_ATOMS: atom_id res chain seq x y z
N VAL A 1 -1.83 -16.52 8.52
CA VAL A 1 -3.01 -15.75 8.03
C VAL A 1 -2.55 -14.56 7.18
N TRP A 2 -1.83 -13.53 7.71
CA TRP A 2 -1.37 -12.41 6.88
C TRP A 2 -0.39 -12.82 5.76
N GLN A 3 0.35 -13.90 5.95
CA GLN A 3 1.28 -14.43 4.96
C GLN A 3 0.57 -14.87 3.67
N GLU A 4 -0.59 -15.50 3.81
CA GLU A 4 -1.41 -15.94 2.67
C GLU A 4 -1.93 -14.76 1.86
N ASP A 5 -2.35 -13.69 2.55
CA ASP A 5 -2.82 -12.47 1.90
C ASP A 5 -1.66 -11.74 1.17
N VAL A 6 -0.45 -11.75 1.75
CA VAL A 6 0.75 -11.20 1.09
C VAL A 6 1.12 -12.00 -0.15
N ASP A 7 1.13 -13.33 -0.04
CA ASP A 7 1.47 -14.21 -1.17
C ASP A 7 0.46 -14.03 -2.31
N ALA A 8 -0.81 -13.90 -1.98
CA ALA A 8 -1.87 -13.59 -2.92
C ALA A 8 -1.68 -12.22 -3.59
N LEU A 9 -1.37 -11.17 -2.82
CA LEU A 9 -1.07 -9.84 -3.37
C LEU A 9 0.16 -9.85 -4.29
N ARG A 10 1.23 -10.55 -3.92
CA ARG A 10 2.40 -10.73 -4.78
C ARG A 10 2.02 -11.39 -6.11
N GLN A 11 1.19 -12.44 -6.04
CA GLN A 11 0.72 -13.13 -7.24
C GLN A 11 -0.11 -12.20 -8.14
N ILE A 12 -1.05 -11.45 -7.56
CA ILE A 12 -1.84 -10.46 -8.29
C ILE A 12 -0.96 -9.41 -8.95
N CYS A 13 -0.02 -8.85 -8.21
CA CYS A 13 0.92 -7.87 -8.73
C CYS A 13 1.74 -8.45 -9.89
N SER A 14 2.29 -9.65 -9.74
CA SER A 14 3.06 -10.34 -10.76
C SER A 14 2.25 -10.60 -12.03
N GLN A 15 1.03 -11.14 -11.92
CA GLN A 15 0.14 -11.39 -13.04
C GLN A 15 -0.24 -10.14 -13.82
N ASN A 16 -0.24 -8.98 -13.15
CA ASN A 16 -0.58 -7.70 -13.74
C ASN A 16 0.63 -6.83 -14.10
N SER A 17 1.86 -7.37 -13.95
CA SER A 17 3.12 -6.65 -14.18
C SER A 17 3.25 -5.39 -13.30
N VAL A 18 2.77 -5.46 -12.06
CA VAL A 18 2.88 -4.39 -11.07
C VAL A 18 4.03 -4.71 -10.12
N PRO A 19 5.12 -3.92 -10.11
CA PRO A 19 6.18 -4.09 -9.12
C PRO A 19 5.63 -3.83 -7.72
N CYS A 20 5.83 -4.79 -6.80
CA CYS A 20 5.44 -4.63 -5.40
C CYS A 20 6.54 -5.16 -4.47
N TYR A 21 6.63 -4.57 -3.29
CA TYR A 21 7.71 -4.81 -2.34
C TYR A 21 7.15 -5.01 -0.95
N VAL A 22 7.49 -6.11 -0.32
CA VAL A 22 6.92 -6.50 0.98
C VAL A 22 7.88 -6.18 2.10
N GLU A 23 7.41 -5.42 3.06
CA GLU A 23 8.08 -5.13 4.31
C GLU A 23 7.37 -5.88 5.45
N ARG A 24 8.10 -6.61 6.26
CA ARG A 24 7.58 -7.13 7.53
C ARG A 24 7.32 -5.95 8.46
N SER A 25 6.13 -5.85 9.05
CA SER A 25 5.76 -4.75 9.93
C SER A 25 6.71 -4.62 11.14
N ARG A 26 6.67 -3.46 11.79
CA ARG A 26 7.48 -3.19 12.98
C ARG A 26 7.25 -4.19 14.11
N SER A 27 6.02 -4.68 14.29
CA SER A 27 5.68 -5.69 15.30
C SER A 27 6.06 -7.11 14.89
N GLY A 28 6.31 -7.36 13.60
CA GLY A 28 6.49 -8.70 13.05
C GLY A 28 5.18 -9.46 12.82
N SER A 29 4.04 -8.92 13.26
CA SER A 29 2.73 -9.60 13.21
C SER A 29 1.93 -9.30 11.95
N GLY A 30 2.48 -8.55 11.01
CA GLY A 30 1.85 -8.17 9.76
C GLY A 30 2.89 -7.77 8.71
N ALA A 31 2.42 -7.19 7.61
CA ALA A 31 3.28 -6.68 6.57
C ALA A 31 2.68 -5.42 5.92
N HIS A 32 3.55 -4.66 5.27
CA HIS A 32 3.17 -3.60 4.35
C HIS A 32 3.60 -4.00 2.94
N VAL A 33 2.70 -3.81 1.98
CA VAL A 33 3.03 -3.98 0.56
C VAL A 33 3.20 -2.59 -0.05
N TRP A 34 4.40 -2.30 -0.54
CA TRP A 34 4.81 -1.00 -1.05
C TRP A 34 4.78 -0.99 -2.57
N LEU A 35 4.21 0.06 -3.13
CA LEU A 35 4.29 0.41 -4.54
C LEU A 35 5.02 1.76 -4.65
N PHE A 36 6.11 1.80 -5.42
CA PHE A 36 6.91 3.02 -5.60
C PHE A 36 6.62 3.63 -6.95
N PHE A 37 6.50 4.95 -6.99
CA PHE A 37 6.24 5.72 -8.20
C PHE A 37 7.50 6.47 -8.65
N ASP A 38 7.63 6.71 -9.95
CA ASP A 38 8.75 7.45 -10.53
C ASP A 38 8.61 8.97 -10.41
N ALA A 39 7.37 9.45 -10.18
CA ALA A 39 7.02 10.84 -9.97
C ALA A 39 5.90 10.97 -8.92
N PRO A 40 5.64 12.18 -8.40
CA PRO A 40 4.48 12.44 -7.55
C PRO A 40 3.17 12.07 -8.25
N ILE A 41 2.33 11.27 -7.59
CA ILE A 41 1.04 10.81 -8.09
C ILE A 41 -0.07 11.37 -7.20
N PRO A 42 -1.16 11.95 -7.75
CA PRO A 42 -2.32 12.34 -6.96
C PRO A 42 -2.84 11.17 -6.12
N ALA A 43 -3.16 11.42 -4.85
CA ALA A 43 -3.63 10.40 -3.91
C ALA A 43 -4.87 9.68 -4.44
N GLU A 44 -5.81 10.41 -5.05
CA GLU A 44 -6.99 9.85 -5.71
C GLU A 44 -6.61 8.79 -6.75
N LEU A 45 -5.67 9.10 -7.66
CA LEU A 45 -5.24 8.18 -8.70
C LEU A 45 -4.55 6.93 -8.11
N ALA A 46 -3.66 7.13 -7.12
CA ALA A 46 -2.99 6.03 -6.43
C ALA A 46 -3.99 5.10 -5.73
N ARG A 47 -4.98 5.67 -5.05
CA ARG A 47 -6.05 4.90 -4.38
C ARG A 47 -6.92 4.13 -5.37
N ARG A 48 -7.36 4.78 -6.45
CA ARG A 48 -8.14 4.12 -7.51
C ARG A 48 -7.37 2.95 -8.13
N PHE A 49 -6.09 3.13 -8.39
CA PHE A 49 -5.22 2.06 -8.88
C PHE A 49 -5.12 0.90 -7.89
N GLY A 50 -4.83 1.19 -6.61
CA GLY A 50 -4.75 0.19 -5.56
C GLY A 50 -6.06 -0.58 -5.36
N SER A 51 -7.20 0.11 -5.35
CA SER A 51 -8.53 -0.52 -5.24
C SER A 51 -8.84 -1.41 -6.44
N ALA A 52 -8.53 -0.94 -7.65
CA ALA A 52 -8.71 -1.72 -8.87
C ALA A 52 -7.83 -2.98 -8.88
N LEU A 53 -6.57 -2.86 -8.42
CA LEU A 53 -5.66 -3.99 -8.28
C LEU A 53 -6.19 -5.04 -7.30
N LEU A 54 -6.68 -4.62 -6.12
CA LEU A 54 -7.29 -5.51 -5.13
C LEU A 54 -8.55 -6.19 -5.66
N THR A 55 -9.41 -5.44 -6.37
CA THR A 55 -10.63 -5.99 -6.97
C THR A 55 -10.32 -7.07 -8.01
N LYS A 56 -9.37 -6.79 -8.93
CA LYS A 56 -8.90 -7.79 -9.91
C LYS A 56 -8.30 -9.01 -9.23
N GLY A 57 -7.61 -8.80 -8.12
CA GLY A 57 -7.07 -9.89 -7.34
C GLY A 57 -8.13 -10.77 -6.71
N ALA A 58 -9.15 -10.19 -6.12
CA ALA A 58 -10.26 -10.92 -5.55
C ALA A 58 -10.96 -11.80 -6.59
N GLU A 59 -11.10 -11.32 -7.84
CA GLU A 59 -11.66 -12.09 -8.96
C GLU A 59 -10.76 -13.25 -9.39
N SER A 60 -9.44 -13.05 -9.44
CA SER A 60 -8.49 -14.01 -10.04
C SER A 60 -8.06 -15.13 -9.10
N VAL A 61 -8.02 -14.88 -7.79
CA VAL A 61 -7.45 -15.82 -6.80
C VAL A 61 -8.54 -16.48 -5.94
N ASN A 62 -9.82 -16.24 -6.26
CA ASN A 62 -10.97 -16.75 -5.48
C ASN A 62 -10.89 -16.38 -3.97
N LEU A 63 -10.18 -15.29 -3.68
CA LEU A 63 -10.08 -14.72 -2.34
C LEU A 63 -11.35 -13.96 -2.05
N LYS A 64 -12.28 -14.64 -1.37
CA LYS A 64 -13.55 -14.02 -0.96
C LYS A 64 -13.35 -12.86 0.02
N ASP A 65 -12.22 -12.84 0.75
CA ASP A 65 -11.89 -11.78 1.70
C ASP A 65 -10.37 -11.75 1.95
N PHE A 66 -9.74 -10.59 1.85
CA PHE A 66 -8.44 -10.33 2.47
C PHE A 66 -8.67 -10.18 3.98
N LYS A 67 -8.63 -11.30 4.71
CA LYS A 67 -9.00 -11.35 6.13
C LYS A 67 -8.14 -10.50 7.05
N THR A 68 -6.92 -10.20 6.61
CA THR A 68 -5.96 -9.42 7.39
C THR A 68 -5.70 -8.05 6.79
N TYR A 69 -6.50 -7.65 5.78
CA TYR A 69 -6.43 -6.31 5.24
C TYR A 69 -6.85 -5.29 6.29
N ASP A 70 -5.95 -4.38 6.65
CA ASP A 70 -6.22 -3.28 7.58
C ASP A 70 -6.59 -2.02 6.81
N ARG A 71 -5.67 -1.51 6.00
CA ARG A 71 -5.87 -0.26 5.26
C ARG A 71 -4.94 -0.10 4.07
N MET A 72 -5.29 0.84 3.20
CA MET A 72 -4.44 1.34 2.13
C MET A 72 -4.04 2.79 2.43
N LEU A 73 -2.78 3.12 2.22
CA LEU A 73 -2.25 4.48 2.36
C LEU A 73 -1.78 5.00 0.99
N PRO A 74 -2.09 6.25 0.65
CA PRO A 74 -2.84 7.24 1.46
C PRO A 74 -4.29 6.83 1.67
N ALA A 75 -4.83 7.04 2.89
CA ALA A 75 -6.21 6.68 3.22
C ALA A 75 -7.24 7.72 2.74
N GLN A 76 -6.78 8.88 2.29
CA GLN A 76 -7.60 10.00 1.83
C GLN A 76 -7.24 10.36 0.40
N GLU A 77 -8.23 10.68 -0.41
CA GLU A 77 -8.04 11.17 -1.79
C GLU A 77 -7.57 12.63 -1.82
N HIS A 78 -8.03 13.41 -0.85
CA HIS A 78 -7.71 14.82 -0.70
C HIS A 78 -7.34 15.12 0.75
N LEU A 79 -6.35 15.98 0.94
CA LEU A 79 -6.02 16.48 2.26
C LEU A 79 -7.08 17.49 2.67
N PRO A 80 -7.74 17.33 3.84
CA PRO A 80 -8.65 18.35 4.35
C PRO A 80 -7.92 19.68 4.59
N GLU A 81 -8.56 20.80 4.32
CA GLU A 81 -8.00 22.12 4.55
C GLU A 81 -7.57 22.26 6.02
N GLY A 82 -6.30 22.60 6.26
CA GLY A 82 -5.72 22.67 7.60
C GLY A 82 -5.47 21.31 8.29
N GLY A 83 -5.69 20.18 7.59
CA GLY A 83 -5.46 18.84 8.12
C GLY A 83 -4.05 18.32 7.87
N LEU A 84 -3.58 17.44 8.77
CA LEU A 84 -2.40 16.61 8.53
C LEU A 84 -2.83 15.36 7.75
N GLY A 85 -2.02 14.96 6.76
CA GLY A 85 -2.20 13.69 6.06
C GLY A 85 -2.00 12.49 6.99
N ASN A 86 -2.23 11.30 6.46
CA ASN A 86 -1.99 10.08 7.21
C ASN A 86 -0.49 9.91 7.52
N LEU A 87 -0.20 9.58 8.76
CA LEU A 87 1.15 9.20 9.16
C LEU A 87 1.43 7.77 8.68
N ILE A 88 2.53 7.62 7.93
CA ILE A 88 3.02 6.32 7.47
C ILE A 88 4.25 5.98 8.31
N ALA A 89 4.23 4.79 8.93
CA ALA A 89 5.43 4.26 9.57
C ALA A 89 6.42 3.84 8.49
N LEU A 90 7.53 4.56 8.39
CA LEU A 90 8.58 4.22 7.42
C LEU A 90 9.25 2.88 7.78
N PRO A 91 9.70 2.11 6.78
CA PRO A 91 10.48 0.90 6.99
C PRO A 91 11.86 1.20 7.60
N LEU A 92 12.59 0.14 7.94
CA LEU A 92 13.97 0.16 8.44
C LEU A 92 14.14 0.89 9.78
N GLN A 93 13.12 0.80 10.66
CA GLN A 93 13.20 1.38 12.00
C GLN A 93 14.22 0.63 12.85
N GLY A 94 15.26 1.34 13.31
CA GLY A 94 16.47 0.76 13.85
C GLY A 94 16.29 -0.33 14.95
N GLN A 95 15.37 -0.14 15.91
CA GLN A 95 15.16 -1.16 16.94
C GLN A 95 14.43 -2.39 16.38
N ALA A 96 13.39 -2.21 15.59
CA ALA A 96 12.65 -3.29 14.96
C ALA A 96 13.51 -4.05 13.94
N LEU A 97 14.35 -3.33 13.19
CA LEU A 97 15.28 -3.92 12.23
C LEU A 97 16.26 -4.89 12.89
N ARG A 98 16.77 -4.55 14.09
CA ARG A 98 17.63 -5.47 14.87
C ARG A 98 16.93 -6.76 15.30
N GLN A 99 15.61 -6.76 15.32
CA GLN A 99 14.77 -7.93 15.62
C GLN A 99 14.28 -8.66 14.34
N GLY A 100 14.77 -8.25 13.16
CA GLY A 100 14.34 -8.81 11.88
C GLY A 100 12.98 -8.29 11.39
N ASN A 101 12.44 -7.24 12.03
CA ASN A 101 11.19 -6.59 11.67
C ASN A 101 11.45 -5.25 10.98
N SER A 102 10.42 -4.60 10.45
CA SER A 102 10.54 -3.35 9.67
C SER A 102 11.56 -3.47 8.52
N ALA A 103 11.65 -4.64 7.92
CA ALA A 103 12.60 -5.00 6.87
C ALA A 103 11.88 -5.52 5.63
N PHE A 104 12.38 -5.18 4.45
CA PHE A 104 11.94 -5.80 3.21
C PHE A 104 12.36 -7.26 3.18
N VAL A 105 11.45 -8.10 2.70
CA VAL A 105 11.60 -9.57 2.74
C VAL A 105 11.34 -10.19 1.36
N ASP A 106 12.04 -11.29 1.10
CA ASP A 106 11.86 -12.11 -0.09
C ASP A 106 10.54 -12.92 -0.06
N GLU A 107 10.32 -13.75 -1.07
CA GLU A 107 9.16 -14.64 -1.17
C GLU A 107 9.11 -15.68 -0.05
N SER A 108 10.27 -16.09 0.47
CA SER A 108 10.40 -16.99 1.63
C SER A 108 10.30 -16.25 2.96
N ARG A 109 10.05 -14.93 2.92
CA ARG A 109 9.96 -14.06 4.10
C ARG A 109 11.27 -13.87 4.86
N ASN A 110 12.40 -14.12 4.23
CA ASN A 110 13.70 -13.77 4.77
C ASN A 110 14.01 -12.31 4.48
N ALA A 111 14.55 -11.59 5.46
CA ALA A 111 15.00 -10.21 5.24
C ALA A 111 16.18 -10.19 4.26
N TYR A 112 16.16 -9.26 3.30
CA TYR A 112 17.31 -9.05 2.44
C TYR A 112 18.53 -8.63 3.27
N PRO A 113 19.72 -9.20 3.00
CA PRO A 113 20.93 -8.91 3.79
C PRO A 113 21.32 -7.43 3.78
N ASP A 114 21.21 -6.79 2.61
CA ASP A 114 21.43 -5.35 2.46
C ASP A 114 20.13 -4.68 2.00
N GLN A 115 19.44 -4.07 2.94
CA GLN A 115 18.16 -3.41 2.73
C GLN A 115 18.29 -2.17 1.84
N TRP A 116 19.41 -1.45 1.92
CA TRP A 116 19.63 -0.26 1.13
C TRP A 116 19.96 -0.59 -0.32
N GLU A 117 20.75 -1.64 -0.55
CA GLU A 117 21.02 -2.11 -1.90
C GLU A 117 19.75 -2.66 -2.56
N TYR A 118 18.93 -3.37 -1.77
CA TYR A 118 17.62 -3.81 -2.24
C TYR A 118 16.73 -2.62 -2.64
N LEU A 119 16.63 -1.58 -1.82
CA LEU A 119 15.83 -0.39 -2.13
C LEU A 119 16.33 0.39 -3.36
N LYS A 120 17.62 0.34 -3.68
CA LYS A 120 18.14 0.90 -4.93
C LYS A 120 17.69 0.14 -6.17
N SER A 121 17.42 -1.16 -6.02
CA SER A 121 17.00 -2.03 -7.12
C SER A 121 15.50 -2.00 -7.41
N VAL A 122 14.69 -1.33 -6.59
CA VAL A 122 13.23 -1.30 -6.76
C VAL A 122 12.83 -0.61 -8.06
N GLN A 123 11.92 -1.22 -8.79
CA GLN A 123 11.31 -0.64 -9.98
C GLN A 123 10.21 0.33 -9.56
N ARG A 124 10.14 1.46 -10.24
CA ARG A 124 9.12 2.47 -10.01
C ARG A 124 8.06 2.42 -11.11
N ILE A 125 6.83 2.71 -10.74
CA ILE A 125 5.67 2.67 -11.61
C ILE A 125 5.44 4.07 -12.16
N SER A 126 5.29 4.19 -13.49
CA SER A 126 5.01 5.49 -14.10
C SER A 126 3.54 5.88 -13.99
N LYS A 127 3.26 7.16 -14.06
CA LYS A 127 1.91 7.71 -14.06
C LYS A 127 1.07 7.15 -15.20
N GLU A 128 1.62 7.06 -16.40
CA GLU A 128 0.95 6.54 -17.60
C GLU A 128 0.58 5.06 -17.44
N PHE A 129 1.43 4.27 -16.80
CA PHE A 129 1.12 2.87 -16.48
C PHE A 129 -0.10 2.78 -15.56
N ILE A 130 -0.12 3.59 -14.49
CA ILE A 130 -1.22 3.64 -13.52
C ILE A 130 -2.53 4.04 -14.21
N GLU A 131 -2.53 5.14 -14.97
CA GLU A 131 -3.70 5.64 -15.69
C GLU A 131 -4.25 4.59 -16.66
N ARG A 132 -3.40 3.98 -17.47
CA ARG A 132 -3.78 2.93 -18.42
C ARG A 132 -4.37 1.71 -17.72
N LYS A 133 -3.73 1.21 -16.67
CA LYS A 133 -4.21 0.02 -15.96
C LYS A 133 -5.50 0.29 -15.22
N THR A 134 -5.62 1.44 -14.57
CA THR A 134 -6.86 1.84 -13.89
C THR A 134 -8.02 1.97 -14.86
N ALA A 135 -7.81 2.59 -16.02
CA ALA A 135 -8.83 2.70 -17.05
C ALA A 135 -9.27 1.33 -17.58
N LEU A 136 -8.31 0.43 -17.86
CA LEU A 136 -8.59 -0.93 -18.32
C LEU A 136 -9.44 -1.71 -17.29
N TRP A 137 -9.05 -1.70 -16.03
CA TRP A 137 -9.74 -2.46 -14.99
C TRP A 137 -11.10 -1.86 -14.61
N SER A 138 -11.26 -0.52 -14.73
CA SER A 138 -12.54 0.14 -14.50
C SER A 138 -13.57 -0.14 -15.62
N ALA A 139 -13.12 -0.45 -16.83
CA ALA A 139 -13.99 -0.82 -17.94
C ALA A 139 -14.55 -2.24 -17.84
N ASP A 140 -13.85 -3.13 -17.12
CA ASP A 140 -14.24 -4.54 -16.96
C ASP A 140 -15.27 -4.79 -15.84
N GLY A 141 -15.58 -3.81 -15.01
CA GLY A 141 -16.56 -3.91 -13.93
C GLY A 141 -16.55 -2.74 -12.96
N GLU A 142 -17.60 -2.59 -12.16
CA GLU A 142 -17.65 -1.60 -11.11
C GLU A 142 -16.50 -1.85 -10.11
N LEU A 143 -15.68 -0.82 -9.88
CA LEU A 143 -14.69 -0.81 -8.81
C LEU A 143 -15.39 -1.21 -7.51
N GLY A 144 -15.08 -2.40 -7.03
CA GLY A 144 -15.74 -2.99 -5.87
C GLY A 144 -15.74 -2.03 -4.67
N THR A 145 -16.75 -2.16 -3.86
CA THR A 145 -17.15 -1.36 -2.70
C THR A 145 -16.10 -1.22 -1.57
N LEU A 146 -14.82 -1.51 -1.81
CA LEU A 146 -13.75 -1.28 -0.81
C LEU A 146 -13.63 0.19 -0.39
N SER A 147 -14.08 1.12 -1.24
CA SER A 147 -14.12 2.55 -0.89
C SER A 147 -15.15 2.93 0.18
N LYS A 148 -16.15 2.09 0.46
CA LYS A 148 -17.22 2.39 1.43
C LYS A 148 -16.91 1.97 2.87
N ILE A 149 -15.89 1.14 3.09
CA ILE A 149 -15.56 0.63 4.44
C ILE A 149 -14.68 1.60 5.21
N GLU A 150 -13.90 2.43 4.53
CA GLU A 150 -12.92 3.32 5.17
C GLU A 150 -13.49 4.64 5.73
N ASP A 151 -14.76 5.00 5.43
CA ASP A 151 -15.33 6.32 5.81
C ASP A 151 -15.97 6.35 7.21
N THR A 152 -16.05 5.25 7.95
CA THR A 152 -16.85 5.15 9.16
C THR A 152 -16.10 5.31 10.49
N GLU A 153 -14.77 5.36 10.53
CA GLU A 153 -14.05 5.55 11.80
C GLU A 153 -13.10 6.76 11.77
N LYS A 154 -13.56 7.87 12.30
CA LYS A 154 -12.75 9.07 12.59
C LYS A 154 -12.50 9.20 14.09
N PRO A 155 -11.38 8.72 14.66
CA PRO A 155 -11.07 8.91 16.07
C PRO A 155 -10.52 10.31 16.44
N TRP A 156 -10.18 11.19 15.48
CA TRP A 156 -9.52 12.48 15.77
C TRP A 156 -10.18 13.69 15.10
N LYS A 157 -11.43 13.93 15.41
CA LYS A 157 -11.97 15.28 15.27
C LYS A 157 -11.55 16.04 16.51
N ASN A 158 -10.36 16.64 16.54
CA ASN A 158 -10.02 17.86 17.29
C ASN A 158 -8.49 18.03 17.36
N SER A 159 -7.92 18.83 16.48
CA SER A 159 -6.88 19.82 16.81
C SER A 159 -6.51 20.61 15.55
N SER A 160 -6.88 21.87 15.57
CA SER A 160 -6.50 22.90 14.62
C SER A 160 -5.05 23.30 14.83
N GLN A 161 -4.19 23.07 13.85
CA GLN A 161 -3.07 23.96 13.50
C GLN A 161 -2.49 23.58 12.14
N ALA A 162 -2.39 24.56 11.25
CA ALA A 162 -1.95 24.42 9.87
C ALA A 162 -0.43 24.39 9.75
N PHE A 163 0.07 23.45 8.94
CA PHE A 163 1.39 23.54 8.31
C PHE A 163 1.23 23.35 6.80
N HIS A 164 1.71 24.31 6.02
CA HIS A 164 1.85 24.18 4.58
C HIS A 164 3.08 23.30 4.28
N SER A 165 2.89 22.20 3.58
CA SER A 165 3.95 21.51 2.88
C SER A 165 3.50 21.22 1.46
N GLU A 166 4.35 21.58 0.50
CA GLU A 166 4.19 21.26 -0.91
C GLU A 166 4.01 19.75 -1.11
N ASP A 167 3.15 19.37 -2.07
CA ASP A 167 2.80 17.99 -2.43
C ASP A 167 4.06 17.14 -2.75
N ALA A 168 4.66 16.55 -1.73
CA ALA A 168 5.60 15.48 -1.93
C ALA A 168 4.80 14.18 -2.10
N GLY A 169 4.76 13.67 -3.32
CA GLY A 169 4.08 12.41 -3.63
C GLY A 169 4.51 11.28 -2.71
N GLN A 170 3.57 10.70 -2.00
CA GLN A 170 3.83 9.60 -1.08
C GLN A 170 3.70 8.25 -1.80
N PRO A 171 4.50 7.26 -1.42
CA PRO A 171 4.34 5.90 -1.93
C PRO A 171 2.99 5.32 -1.50
N LEU A 172 2.38 4.52 -2.37
CA LEU A 172 1.22 3.72 -2.00
C LEU A 172 1.66 2.55 -1.10
N SER A 173 0.98 2.37 0.01
CA SER A 173 1.19 1.25 0.92
C SER A 173 -0.13 0.56 1.24
N ILE A 174 -0.13 -0.77 1.22
CA ILE A 174 -1.23 -1.62 1.65
C ILE A 174 -0.79 -2.33 2.92
N THR A 175 -1.49 -2.09 4.02
CA THR A 175 -1.16 -2.69 5.32
C THR A 175 -1.98 -3.94 5.54
N LEU A 176 -1.32 -5.03 5.95
CA LEU A 176 -1.91 -6.29 6.31
C LEU A 176 -1.51 -6.62 7.75
N ALA A 177 -2.49 -6.82 8.62
CA ALA A 177 -2.28 -7.07 10.05
C ALA A 177 -3.08 -8.30 10.53
N ASN A 178 -2.63 -8.91 11.61
CA ASN A 178 -3.45 -9.85 12.35
C ASN A 178 -4.33 -9.04 13.32
N GLY A 179 -5.65 -9.24 13.22
CA GLY A 179 -6.60 -8.74 14.20
C GLY A 179 -6.52 -9.49 15.52
#